data_8682fe382f4d2df6951270ba538d9c24
#
_entry.id   8682fe382f4d2df6951270ba538d9c24
#
_cell.length_a   1.000
_cell.length_b   1.000
_cell.length_c   1.000
_cell.angle_alpha   90.00
_cell.angle_beta   90.00
_cell.angle_gamma   90.00
#
_symmetry.space_group_name_H-M   'P 1'
#
loop_
_entity.id
_entity.type
_entity.pdbx_description
1 polymer ?
#
loop_
_entity_poly.entity_id
_entity_poly.type
_entity_poly.pdbx_seq_one_letter_code
_entity_poly.pdbx_strand_id
1 'polypeptide(L)'
;MNSYKLNRKIVYLMEIALIAAAMLSCDEVNSPYRQQGSGGGDVLLNKRKIVLEEYTGFKCGNCPRASKLAHEIEAESDGQVFLMSVHAGSYADTDKEGLYQYDFKTAEGNALFKEFGISSNPVALISRARFSNSLIVFESSWAAKIDDLKKTEPKMLIRMFREYDAVKKEIYLDVEVTYLSAGDATHRLVLYILEDKIIKPQTDYSKNP
;
A
#
# COMPACT_ATOMS: atom_id res chain seq x y z
N MET A 1 -72.73 19.95 10.27
CA MET A 1 -71.45 19.85 9.53
C MET A 1 -70.67 21.14 9.73
N ASN A 2 -69.72 21.21 10.67
CA ASN A 2 -68.93 22.41 10.91
C ASN A 2 -67.76 22.43 9.94
N SER A 3 -67.77 23.31 8.97
CA SER A 3 -66.68 23.57 8.06
C SER A 3 -65.68 24.52 8.73
N TYR A 4 -64.55 23.99 9.19
CA TYR A 4 -63.45 24.81 9.70
C TYR A 4 -62.75 25.46 8.51
N LYS A 5 -62.93 26.75 8.29
CA LYS A 5 -62.13 27.52 7.32
C LYS A 5 -60.73 27.76 7.95
N LEU A 6 -59.76 27.00 7.51
CA LEU A 6 -58.35 27.19 7.91
C LEU A 6 -57.89 28.59 7.48
N ASN A 7 -57.36 29.38 8.40
CA ASN A 7 -56.92 30.74 8.14
C ASN A 7 -55.73 30.73 7.18
N ARG A 8 -55.87 31.37 6.01
CA ARG A 8 -54.83 31.42 4.96
C ARG A 8 -53.46 31.86 5.49
N LYS A 9 -53.42 32.73 6.51
CA LYS A 9 -52.14 33.12 7.14
C LYS A 9 -51.47 31.98 7.87
N ILE A 10 -52.21 31.05 8.48
CA ILE A 10 -51.64 29.86 9.16
C ILE A 10 -51.09 28.91 8.11
N VAL A 11 -51.76 28.74 6.98
CA VAL A 11 -51.26 27.87 5.89
C VAL A 11 -49.95 28.41 5.33
N TYR A 12 -49.86 29.72 5.04
CA TYR A 12 -48.59 30.33 4.57
C TYR A 12 -47.45 30.23 5.60
N LEU A 13 -47.76 30.38 6.88
CA LEU A 13 -46.73 30.21 7.93
C LEU A 13 -46.21 28.76 8.04
N MET A 14 -47.08 27.78 7.85
CA MET A 14 -46.71 26.37 7.82
C MET A 14 -45.91 26.03 6.57
N GLU A 15 -46.23 26.57 5.41
CA GLU A 15 -45.46 26.38 4.17
C GLU A 15 -44.07 26.99 4.28
N ILE A 16 -43.93 28.21 4.83
CA ILE A 16 -42.64 28.87 5.07
C ILE A 16 -41.81 28.08 6.09
N ALA A 17 -42.43 27.55 7.13
CA ALA A 17 -41.74 26.72 8.13
C ALA A 17 -41.27 25.38 7.54
N LEU A 18 -42.03 24.77 6.63
CA LEU A 18 -41.67 23.54 5.94
C LEU A 18 -40.48 23.76 4.98
N ILE A 19 -40.49 24.90 4.26
CA ILE A 19 -39.40 25.28 3.34
C ILE A 19 -38.12 25.60 4.14
N ALA A 20 -38.27 26.31 5.27
CA ALA A 20 -37.12 26.59 6.15
C ALA A 20 -36.53 25.32 6.79
N ALA A 21 -37.37 24.34 7.14
CA ALA A 21 -36.89 23.03 7.66
C ALA A 21 -36.18 22.20 6.56
N ALA A 22 -36.59 22.31 5.31
CA ALA A 22 -35.93 21.67 4.18
C ALA A 22 -34.57 22.30 3.84
N MET A 23 -34.38 23.60 4.16
CA MET A 23 -33.07 24.27 3.96
C MET A 23 -32.06 24.02 5.10
N LEU A 24 -32.49 23.42 6.22
CA LEU A 24 -31.64 23.04 7.35
C LEU A 24 -31.17 21.58 7.25
N SER A 25 -31.56 20.85 6.23
CA SER A 25 -30.94 19.60 5.87
C SER A 25 -29.59 19.91 5.19
N CYS A 26 -28.63 20.41 5.96
CA CYS A 26 -27.24 20.13 5.68
C CYS A 26 -27.12 18.61 5.77
N ASP A 27 -27.11 17.97 4.62
CA ASP A 27 -26.64 16.63 4.49
C ASP A 27 -25.18 16.64 4.97
N GLU A 28 -24.94 16.39 6.26
CA GLU A 28 -23.66 15.89 6.70
C GLU A 28 -23.53 14.56 5.97
N VAL A 29 -22.94 14.62 4.78
CA VAL A 29 -22.35 13.45 4.16
C VAL A 29 -21.28 13.01 5.16
N ASN A 30 -21.70 12.23 6.15
CA ASN A 30 -20.80 11.34 6.87
C ASN A 30 -20.10 10.55 5.79
N SER A 31 -18.93 11.05 5.44
CA SER A 31 -18.14 10.55 4.35
C SER A 31 -17.99 9.04 4.55
N PRO A 32 -18.69 8.15 3.83
CA PRO A 32 -18.50 6.71 3.94
C PRO A 32 -17.07 6.33 3.53
N TYR A 33 -16.32 7.29 3.01
CA TYR A 33 -15.01 7.18 2.37
C TYR A 33 -13.83 7.27 3.33
N ARG A 34 -14.06 7.63 4.59
CA ARG A 34 -12.98 7.71 5.59
C ARG A 34 -13.03 6.53 6.56
N GLN A 35 -12.95 5.31 6.06
CA GLN A 35 -12.47 4.24 6.91
C GLN A 35 -10.97 4.51 7.13
N GLN A 36 -10.69 5.10 8.28
CA GLN A 36 -9.35 5.10 8.86
C GLN A 36 -8.92 3.62 8.88
N GLY A 37 -7.99 3.26 8.00
CA GLY A 37 -7.45 1.91 8.01
C GLY A 37 -7.09 1.56 9.45
N SER A 38 -7.57 0.44 9.95
CA SER A 38 -7.33 -0.05 11.30
C SER A 38 -5.86 -0.47 11.48
N GLY A 39 -4.96 0.48 11.27
CA GLY A 39 -3.55 0.36 11.54
C GLY A 39 -3.25 1.18 12.78
N GLY A 40 -2.95 0.48 13.87
CA GLY A 40 -2.48 0.89 15.18
C GLY A 40 -2.42 2.39 15.47
N GLY A 41 -2.97 2.77 16.62
CA GLY A 41 -3.25 4.14 17.02
C GLY A 41 -2.10 5.15 16.84
N ASP A 42 -2.39 6.40 17.12
CA ASP A 42 -1.56 7.61 16.94
C ASP A 42 -0.03 7.51 17.20
N VAL A 43 0.39 6.52 17.98
CA VAL A 43 1.81 6.28 18.30
C VAL A 43 2.64 5.89 17.08
N LEU A 44 2.04 5.25 16.05
CA LEU A 44 2.74 4.83 14.84
C LEU A 44 2.78 5.92 13.75
N LEU A 45 2.01 7.00 13.88
CA LEU A 45 2.00 8.10 12.90
C LEU A 45 3.36 8.83 12.85
N ASN A 46 4.09 8.84 13.96
CA ASN A 46 5.38 9.53 14.06
C ASN A 46 6.59 8.61 13.80
N LYS A 47 6.36 7.32 13.51
CA LYS A 47 7.45 6.40 13.18
C LYS A 47 7.64 6.31 11.67
N ARG A 48 8.89 6.32 11.24
CA ARG A 48 9.24 6.14 9.83
C ARG A 48 8.71 4.80 9.32
N LYS A 49 7.94 4.80 8.24
CA LYS A 49 7.53 3.61 7.52
C LYS A 49 8.61 3.20 6.51
N ILE A 50 8.81 1.90 6.36
CA ILE A 50 9.89 1.32 5.56
C ILE A 50 9.27 0.34 4.56
N VAL A 51 9.60 0.48 3.30
CA VAL A 51 9.23 -0.50 2.27
C VAL A 51 10.44 -1.40 2.02
N LEU A 52 10.24 -2.71 2.16
CA LEU A 52 11.19 -3.74 1.76
C LEU A 52 10.76 -4.26 0.39
N GLU A 53 11.39 -3.76 -0.67
CA GLU A 53 11.15 -4.19 -2.06
C GLU A 53 12.03 -5.40 -2.35
N GLU A 54 11.53 -6.61 -2.13
CA GLU A 54 12.24 -7.86 -2.42
C GLU A 54 12.15 -8.20 -3.90
N TYR A 55 13.26 -8.39 -4.58
CA TYR A 55 13.30 -8.89 -5.94
C TYR A 55 13.53 -10.39 -5.95
N THR A 56 12.60 -11.11 -6.56
CA THR A 56 12.45 -12.56 -6.46
C THR A 56 12.06 -13.20 -7.79
N GLY A 57 11.91 -14.52 -7.81
CA GLY A 57 11.40 -15.29 -8.94
C GLY A 57 11.18 -16.75 -8.55
N PHE A 58 10.14 -17.37 -9.11
CA PHE A 58 9.72 -18.72 -8.72
C PHE A 58 10.73 -19.82 -9.08
N LYS A 59 11.71 -19.57 -9.98
CA LYS A 59 12.82 -20.47 -10.29
C LYS A 59 14.06 -20.24 -9.40
N CYS A 60 14.05 -19.21 -8.56
CA CYS A 60 15.14 -18.90 -7.67
C CYS A 60 15.09 -19.77 -6.41
N GLY A 61 15.96 -20.75 -6.29
CA GLY A 61 15.92 -21.72 -5.18
C GLY A 61 16.33 -21.16 -3.82
N ASN A 62 17.01 -20.02 -3.76
CA ASN A 62 17.33 -19.31 -2.51
C ASN A 62 16.25 -18.31 -2.10
N CYS A 63 15.35 -17.95 -3.01
CA CYS A 63 14.33 -16.94 -2.74
C CYS A 63 13.32 -17.33 -1.67
N PRO A 64 12.89 -18.60 -1.50
CA PRO A 64 11.98 -18.97 -0.42
C PRO A 64 12.50 -18.64 0.98
N ARG A 65 13.82 -18.85 1.20
CA ARG A 65 14.47 -18.53 2.48
C ARG A 65 14.49 -17.02 2.71
N ALA A 66 14.79 -16.24 1.68
CA ALA A 66 14.80 -14.79 1.75
C ALA A 66 13.38 -14.21 1.98
N SER A 67 12.39 -14.71 1.25
CA SER A 67 11.00 -14.30 1.43
C SER A 67 10.47 -14.63 2.82
N LYS A 68 10.86 -15.80 3.38
CA LYS A 68 10.53 -16.12 4.77
C LYS A 68 11.10 -15.10 5.74
N LEU A 69 12.38 -14.75 5.61
CA LEU A 69 13.01 -13.70 6.42
C LEU A 69 12.30 -12.34 6.26
N ALA A 70 11.94 -11.97 5.02
CA ALA A 70 11.23 -10.73 4.76
C ALA A 70 9.88 -10.66 5.49
N HIS A 71 9.10 -11.74 5.47
CA HIS A 71 7.84 -11.85 6.20
C HIS A 71 8.04 -11.83 7.72
N GLU A 72 9.08 -12.45 8.25
CA GLU A 72 9.44 -12.39 9.67
C GLU A 72 9.75 -10.94 10.08
N ILE A 73 10.56 -10.23 9.31
CA ILE A 73 10.88 -8.82 9.54
C ILE A 73 9.61 -7.93 9.50
N GLU A 74 8.73 -8.16 8.53
CA GLU A 74 7.46 -7.44 8.43
C GLU A 74 6.58 -7.71 9.67
N ALA A 75 6.37 -8.97 10.02
CA ALA A 75 5.53 -9.38 11.15
C ALA A 75 6.01 -8.84 12.50
N GLU A 76 7.33 -8.79 12.71
CA GLU A 76 7.96 -8.30 13.95
C GLU A 76 8.10 -6.77 14.00
N SER A 77 7.67 -6.07 12.95
CA SER A 77 7.90 -4.62 12.83
C SER A 77 6.84 -3.72 13.44
N ASP A 78 5.80 -4.28 14.05
CA ASP A 78 4.63 -3.51 14.53
C ASP A 78 4.04 -2.57 13.47
N GLY A 79 4.00 -3.02 12.21
CA GLY A 79 3.48 -2.26 11.09
C GLY A 79 4.37 -1.08 10.66
N GLN A 80 5.67 -1.10 10.98
CA GLN A 80 6.63 -0.14 10.43
C GLN A 80 7.20 -0.58 9.08
N VAL A 81 7.29 -1.88 8.81
CA VAL A 81 7.81 -2.44 7.55
C VAL A 81 6.66 -2.96 6.70
N PHE A 82 6.72 -2.70 5.42
CA PHE A 82 5.81 -3.20 4.40
C PHE A 82 6.61 -3.97 3.37
N LEU A 83 6.27 -5.24 3.19
CA LEU A 83 6.89 -6.09 2.19
C LEU A 83 6.22 -5.92 0.83
N MET A 84 7.02 -5.78 -0.21
CA MET A 84 6.61 -5.83 -1.61
C MET A 84 7.54 -6.78 -2.36
N SER A 85 7.03 -7.92 -2.81
CA SER A 85 7.79 -8.88 -3.62
C SER A 85 7.59 -8.58 -5.11
N VAL A 86 8.69 -8.39 -5.83
CA VAL A 86 8.73 -8.08 -7.26
C VAL A 86 9.32 -9.27 -8.01
N HIS A 87 8.49 -9.98 -8.75
CA HIS A 87 8.95 -11.04 -9.64
C HIS A 87 9.52 -10.44 -10.92
N ALA A 88 10.83 -10.52 -11.09
CA ALA A 88 11.52 -9.96 -12.25
C ALA A 88 12.82 -10.70 -12.58
N GLY A 89 13.36 -10.44 -13.77
CA GLY A 89 14.56 -11.09 -14.27
C GLY A 89 14.32 -12.54 -14.71
N SER A 90 15.42 -13.25 -15.04
CA SER A 90 15.36 -14.60 -15.62
C SER A 90 14.78 -15.67 -14.69
N TYR A 91 14.91 -15.51 -13.38
CA TYR A 91 14.29 -16.43 -12.42
C TYR A 91 12.76 -16.33 -12.34
N ALA A 92 12.17 -15.29 -12.92
CA ALA A 92 10.73 -15.11 -13.05
C ALA A 92 10.22 -15.44 -14.47
N ASP A 93 11.06 -15.92 -15.39
CA ASP A 93 10.66 -16.31 -16.73
C ASP A 93 9.82 -17.58 -16.71
N THR A 94 8.67 -17.56 -17.41
CA THR A 94 7.79 -18.71 -17.50
C THR A 94 8.34 -19.79 -18.44
N ASP A 95 7.92 -21.03 -18.20
CA ASP A 95 8.12 -22.15 -19.13
C ASP A 95 6.86 -22.37 -19.96
N LYS A 96 7.02 -22.92 -21.16
CA LYS A 96 5.88 -23.29 -22.02
C LYS A 96 5.06 -24.44 -21.43
N GLU A 97 5.75 -25.34 -20.72
CA GLU A 97 5.20 -26.56 -20.14
C GLU A 97 5.75 -26.77 -18.72
N GLY A 98 5.10 -27.63 -17.92
CA GLY A 98 5.56 -27.99 -16.58
C GLY A 98 4.99 -27.09 -15.48
N LEU A 99 5.77 -26.85 -14.44
CA LEU A 99 5.30 -26.22 -13.20
C LEU A 99 5.26 -24.67 -13.27
N TYR A 100 6.07 -24.05 -14.11
CA TYR A 100 6.35 -22.60 -14.08
C TYR A 100 5.69 -21.86 -15.24
N GLN A 101 4.38 -22.09 -15.47
CA GLN A 101 3.64 -21.47 -16.56
C GLN A 101 2.95 -20.15 -16.17
N TYR A 102 2.74 -19.90 -14.87
CA TYR A 102 2.10 -18.68 -14.40
C TYR A 102 3.07 -17.51 -14.44
N ASP A 103 2.71 -16.46 -15.19
CA ASP A 103 3.55 -15.26 -15.26
C ASP A 103 3.25 -14.31 -14.11
N PHE A 104 4.23 -14.18 -13.21
CA PHE A 104 4.20 -13.21 -12.12
C PHE A 104 4.79 -11.86 -12.49
N LYS A 105 5.45 -11.76 -13.64
CA LYS A 105 6.10 -10.53 -14.04
C LYS A 105 5.07 -9.49 -14.47
N THR A 106 5.39 -8.24 -14.14
CA THR A 106 4.69 -7.08 -14.67
C THR A 106 5.68 -6.23 -15.49
N ALA A 107 5.15 -5.41 -16.38
CA ALA A 107 5.96 -4.47 -17.14
C ALA A 107 6.71 -3.51 -16.20
N GLU A 108 6.03 -3.05 -15.15
CA GLU A 108 6.55 -2.14 -14.13
C GLU A 108 7.65 -2.80 -13.29
N GLY A 109 7.44 -4.05 -12.83
CA GLY A 109 8.44 -4.81 -12.08
C GLY A 109 9.71 -5.03 -12.89
N ASN A 110 9.59 -5.38 -14.15
CA ASN A 110 10.75 -5.52 -15.05
C ASN A 110 11.44 -4.17 -15.33
N ALA A 111 10.69 -3.08 -15.44
CA ALA A 111 11.26 -1.73 -15.60
C ALA A 111 12.08 -1.34 -14.35
N LEU A 112 11.55 -1.57 -13.14
CA LEU A 112 12.26 -1.32 -11.88
C LEU A 112 13.52 -2.19 -11.75
N PHE A 113 13.43 -3.47 -12.08
CA PHE A 113 14.57 -4.39 -12.07
C PHE A 113 15.74 -3.88 -12.93
N LYS A 114 15.41 -3.37 -14.12
CA LYS A 114 16.38 -2.80 -15.06
C LYS A 114 16.89 -1.44 -14.58
N GLU A 115 15.99 -0.55 -14.11
CA GLU A 115 16.34 0.81 -13.69
C GLU A 115 17.34 0.78 -12.52
N PHE A 116 17.13 -0.11 -11.55
CA PHE A 116 18.01 -0.24 -10.39
C PHE A 116 19.23 -1.11 -10.64
N GLY A 117 19.44 -1.62 -11.86
CA GLY A 117 20.59 -2.45 -12.23
C GLY A 117 20.65 -3.77 -11.47
N ILE A 118 19.50 -4.33 -11.13
CA ILE A 118 19.43 -5.62 -10.42
C ILE A 118 19.81 -6.73 -11.40
N SER A 119 20.71 -7.60 -10.98
CA SER A 119 21.24 -8.70 -11.82
C SER A 119 21.15 -10.07 -11.18
N SER A 120 20.69 -10.14 -9.92
CA SER A 120 20.58 -11.41 -9.17
C SER A 120 19.39 -11.36 -8.20
N ASN A 121 18.89 -12.55 -7.84
CA ASN A 121 17.87 -12.77 -6.83
C ASN A 121 18.40 -13.80 -5.80
N PRO A 122 17.99 -13.70 -4.51
CA PRO A 122 17.21 -12.63 -3.90
C PRO A 122 18.05 -11.40 -3.54
N VAL A 123 17.52 -10.22 -3.76
CA VAL A 123 18.04 -8.94 -3.25
C VAL A 123 16.88 -8.02 -2.91
N ALA A 124 17.15 -6.94 -2.18
CA ALA A 124 16.11 -5.97 -1.90
C ALA A 124 16.60 -4.52 -2.03
N LEU A 125 15.64 -3.62 -2.25
CA LEU A 125 15.78 -2.20 -1.99
C LEU A 125 15.01 -1.88 -0.71
N ILE A 126 15.62 -1.16 0.20
CA ILE A 126 15.01 -0.81 1.49
C ILE A 126 14.70 0.67 1.49
N SER A 127 13.41 1.01 1.29
CA SER A 127 12.93 2.39 1.10
C SER A 127 13.76 3.17 0.07
N ARG A 128 14.41 2.48 -0.86
CA ARG A 128 15.36 3.02 -1.86
C ARG A 128 16.42 3.93 -1.25
N ALA A 129 16.79 3.65 0.02
CA ALA A 129 17.89 4.32 0.70
C ALA A 129 19.24 3.76 0.21
N ARG A 130 20.25 4.62 0.14
CA ARG A 130 21.62 4.19 -0.20
C ARG A 130 22.36 3.79 1.05
N PHE A 131 22.96 2.59 1.00
CA PHE A 131 23.85 2.07 2.02
C PHE A 131 25.23 1.89 1.38
N SER A 132 26.22 2.64 1.83
CA SER A 132 27.58 2.64 1.24
C SER A 132 27.56 2.81 -0.29
N ASN A 133 26.76 3.76 -0.78
CA ASN A 133 26.55 4.08 -2.20
C ASN A 133 25.74 3.03 -3.02
N SER A 134 25.31 1.92 -2.44
CA SER A 134 24.45 0.94 -3.09
C SER A 134 22.98 1.12 -2.67
N LEU A 135 22.07 0.93 -3.61
CA LEU A 135 20.64 0.75 -3.32
C LEU A 135 20.31 -0.72 -3.04
N ILE A 136 21.08 -1.63 -3.67
CA ILE A 136 20.85 -3.07 -3.58
C ILE A 136 21.44 -3.60 -2.27
N VAL A 137 20.60 -4.30 -1.51
CA VAL A 137 20.94 -4.90 -0.22
C VAL A 137 20.74 -6.42 -0.30
N PHE A 138 21.77 -7.17 0.06
CA PHE A 138 21.69 -8.61 0.15
C PHE A 138 20.98 -9.05 1.43
N GLU A 139 20.32 -10.20 1.37
CA GLU A 139 19.47 -10.77 2.42
C GLU A 139 20.09 -10.73 3.82
N SER A 140 21.38 -11.09 3.95
CA SER A 140 22.09 -11.11 5.25
C SER A 140 22.15 -9.74 5.96
N SER A 141 21.84 -8.67 5.26
CA SER A 141 21.91 -7.30 5.79
C SER A 141 20.54 -6.63 5.96
N TRP A 142 19.44 -7.26 5.56
CA TRP A 142 18.13 -6.63 5.56
C TRP A 142 17.70 -6.14 6.95
N ALA A 143 17.74 -7.02 7.95
CA ALA A 143 17.34 -6.66 9.31
C ALA A 143 18.14 -5.47 9.84
N ALA A 144 19.49 -5.52 9.72
CA ALA A 144 20.36 -4.46 10.21
C ALA A 144 20.11 -3.12 9.51
N LYS A 145 19.87 -3.13 8.18
CA LYS A 145 19.59 -1.89 7.43
C LYS A 145 18.21 -1.32 7.70
N ILE A 146 17.23 -2.17 7.97
CA ILE A 146 15.91 -1.76 8.42
C ILE A 146 15.99 -1.12 9.81
N ASP A 147 16.74 -1.74 10.73
CA ASP A 147 16.94 -1.17 12.07
C ASP A 147 17.66 0.19 12.05
N ASP A 148 18.61 0.38 11.14
CA ASP A 148 19.24 1.67 10.94
C ASP A 148 18.23 2.74 10.47
N LEU A 149 17.32 2.37 9.56
CA LEU A 149 16.28 3.30 9.10
C LEU A 149 15.21 3.58 10.16
N LYS A 150 14.85 2.59 11.00
CA LYS A 150 13.91 2.78 12.11
C LYS A 150 14.36 3.85 13.12
N LYS A 151 15.66 4.08 13.25
CA LYS A 151 16.25 5.09 14.12
C LYS A 151 16.15 6.51 13.57
N THR A 152 15.72 6.68 12.34
CA THR A 152 15.62 7.99 11.68
C THR A 152 14.20 8.52 11.70
N GLU A 153 14.05 9.84 11.88
CA GLU A 153 12.75 10.49 11.89
C GLU A 153 12.11 10.51 10.50
N PRO A 154 10.78 10.40 10.41
CA PRO A 154 10.07 10.54 9.15
C PRO A 154 10.16 12.01 8.67
N LYS A 155 10.36 12.21 7.39
CA LYS A 155 10.35 13.54 6.75
C LYS A 155 8.96 13.93 6.24
N MET A 156 8.06 12.97 6.12
CA MET A 156 6.68 13.17 5.68
C MET A 156 5.77 12.11 6.30
N LEU A 157 4.50 12.45 6.43
CA LEU A 157 3.43 11.53 6.77
C LEU A 157 2.59 11.29 5.52
N ILE A 158 2.25 10.04 5.27
CA ILE A 158 1.35 9.65 4.19
C ILE A 158 0.16 8.95 4.84
N ARG A 159 -1.03 9.47 4.56
CA ARG A 159 -2.29 8.85 4.94
C ARG A 159 -3.01 8.43 3.67
N MET A 160 -3.56 7.24 3.68
CA MET A 160 -4.31 6.72 2.55
C MET A 160 -5.68 6.26 3.02
N PHE A 161 -6.71 6.83 2.43
CA PHE A 161 -8.09 6.43 2.61
C PHE A 161 -8.53 5.68 1.36
N ARG A 162 -9.20 4.56 1.55
CA ARG A 162 -9.62 3.69 0.46
C ARG A 162 -11.07 3.29 0.62
N GLU A 163 -11.76 3.22 -0.50
CA GLU A 163 -13.07 2.61 -0.62
C GLU A 163 -13.08 1.68 -1.83
N TYR A 164 -13.78 0.58 -1.71
CA TYR A 164 -13.98 -0.36 -2.79
C TYR A 164 -15.48 -0.48 -3.12
N ASP A 165 -15.86 -0.09 -4.34
CA ASP A 165 -17.19 -0.32 -4.88
C ASP A 165 -17.23 -1.71 -5.53
N ALA A 166 -17.83 -2.68 -4.84
CA ALA A 166 -17.91 -4.06 -5.30
C ALA A 166 -18.82 -4.24 -6.53
N VAL A 167 -19.77 -3.34 -6.74
CA VAL A 167 -20.69 -3.38 -7.89
C VAL A 167 -19.97 -2.90 -9.14
N LYS A 168 -19.29 -1.77 -9.05
CA LYS A 168 -18.52 -1.19 -10.15
C LYS A 168 -17.14 -1.81 -10.31
N LYS A 169 -16.64 -2.53 -9.28
CA LYS A 169 -15.26 -3.05 -9.19
C LYS A 169 -14.22 -1.94 -9.28
N GLU A 170 -14.50 -0.83 -8.63
CA GLU A 170 -13.65 0.35 -8.60
C GLU A 170 -13.07 0.56 -7.21
N ILE A 171 -11.83 1.05 -7.14
CA ILE A 171 -11.17 1.47 -5.91
C ILE A 171 -11.02 2.99 -5.97
N TYR A 172 -11.56 3.68 -4.96
CA TYR A 172 -11.34 5.10 -4.75
C TYR A 172 -10.23 5.27 -3.71
N LEU A 173 -9.26 6.11 -4.03
CA LEU A 173 -8.11 6.36 -3.17
C LEU A 173 -7.96 7.86 -2.96
N ASP A 174 -7.87 8.24 -1.69
CA ASP A 174 -7.51 9.59 -1.28
C ASP A 174 -6.18 9.52 -0.51
N VAL A 175 -5.17 10.26 -0.95
CA VAL A 175 -3.83 10.20 -0.40
C VAL A 175 -3.42 11.59 0.08
N GLU A 176 -3.28 11.73 1.39
CA GLU A 176 -2.77 12.95 2.03
C GLU A 176 -1.27 12.81 2.30
N VAL A 177 -0.49 13.78 1.85
CA VAL A 177 0.95 13.86 2.12
C VAL A 177 1.23 15.13 2.93
N THR A 178 1.70 14.97 4.16
CA THR A 178 2.11 16.07 5.03
C THR A 178 3.62 16.06 5.17
N TYR A 179 4.28 17.14 4.76
CA TYR A 179 5.72 17.30 4.95
C TYR A 179 6.01 17.78 6.37
N LEU A 180 6.89 17.06 7.10
CA LEU A 180 7.38 17.42 8.44
C LEU A 180 8.67 18.25 8.38
N SER A 181 9.31 18.29 7.22
CA SER A 181 10.48 19.12 6.92
C SER A 181 10.37 19.62 5.47
N ALA A 182 11.27 20.52 5.06
CA ALA A 182 11.27 21.00 3.68
C ALA A 182 11.30 19.84 2.69
N GLY A 183 10.34 19.85 1.79
CA GLY A 183 10.23 18.86 0.70
C GLY A 183 11.18 19.17 -0.44
N ASP A 184 11.39 18.17 -1.32
CA ASP A 184 12.14 18.31 -2.55
C ASP A 184 11.17 18.34 -3.73
N ALA A 185 11.37 19.26 -4.68
CA ALA A 185 10.53 19.38 -5.88
C ALA A 185 10.59 18.14 -6.79
N THR A 186 11.58 17.27 -6.59
CA THR A 186 11.74 16.01 -7.33
C THR A 186 10.96 14.85 -6.73
N HIS A 187 10.35 15.02 -5.54
CA HIS A 187 9.52 13.98 -4.95
C HIS A 187 8.38 13.57 -5.89
N ARG A 188 8.12 12.29 -5.96
CA ARG A 188 7.01 11.70 -6.71
C ARG A 188 6.21 10.78 -5.81
N LEU A 189 4.89 10.87 -5.90
CA LEU A 189 4.00 9.89 -5.31
C LEU A 189 3.85 8.72 -6.28
N VAL A 190 4.11 7.51 -5.80
CA VAL A 190 3.93 6.27 -6.55
C VAL A 190 2.95 5.39 -5.80
N LEU A 191 1.98 4.85 -6.50
CA LEU A 191 1.00 3.92 -5.97
C LEU A 191 1.29 2.53 -6.55
N TYR A 192 1.36 1.53 -5.66
CA TYR A 192 1.46 0.13 -6.03
C TYR A 192 0.19 -0.61 -5.64
N ILE A 193 -0.32 -1.43 -6.54
CA ILE A 193 -1.35 -2.42 -6.26
C ILE A 193 -0.66 -3.77 -6.21
N LEU A 194 -0.80 -4.48 -5.07
CA LEU A 194 -0.20 -5.79 -4.85
C LEU A 194 -1.28 -6.85 -4.87
N GLU A 195 -0.96 -7.99 -5.44
CA GLU A 195 -1.76 -9.20 -5.38
C GLU A 195 -1.23 -10.11 -4.27
N ASP A 196 -2.10 -10.70 -3.47
CA ASP A 196 -1.76 -11.51 -2.31
C ASP A 196 -2.34 -12.93 -2.44
N LYS A 197 -1.79 -13.87 -1.66
CA LYS A 197 -2.28 -15.26 -1.58
C LYS A 197 -2.24 -16.04 -2.88
N ILE A 198 -1.33 -15.72 -3.78
CA ILE A 198 -1.09 -16.49 -4.99
C ILE A 198 -0.30 -17.74 -4.63
N ILE A 199 -0.92 -18.91 -4.76
CA ILE A 199 -0.28 -20.20 -4.48
C ILE A 199 0.14 -20.83 -5.79
N LYS A 200 1.45 -20.88 -6.04
CA LYS A 200 2.04 -21.49 -7.25
C LYS A 200 3.35 -22.23 -6.89
N PRO A 201 3.82 -23.16 -7.73
CA PRO A 201 5.09 -23.82 -7.54
C PRO A 201 6.25 -22.84 -7.43
N GLN A 202 7.19 -23.14 -6.52
CA GLN A 202 8.41 -22.38 -6.26
C GLN A 202 9.57 -23.36 -6.06
N THR A 203 10.69 -23.09 -6.73
CA THR A 203 11.94 -23.84 -6.47
C THR A 203 12.48 -23.51 -5.08
N ASP A 204 12.85 -24.54 -4.33
CA ASP A 204 13.40 -24.40 -2.97
C ASP A 204 14.60 -25.33 -2.77
N TYR A 205 15.80 -24.77 -2.76
CA TYR A 205 17.04 -25.55 -2.57
C TYR A 205 17.19 -26.13 -1.17
N SER A 206 16.43 -25.66 -0.17
CA SER A 206 16.46 -26.24 1.17
C SER A 206 15.72 -27.59 1.25
N LYS A 207 14.84 -27.89 0.29
CA LYS A 207 13.99 -29.08 0.27
C LYS A 207 14.44 -30.17 -0.69
N ASN A 208 15.31 -29.82 -1.63
CA ASN A 208 15.95 -30.77 -2.54
C ASN A 208 17.46 -30.47 -2.56
N PRO A 209 18.26 -31.11 -1.69
CA PRO A 209 19.69 -30.98 -1.71
C PRO A 209 20.30 -31.66 -2.95
#